data_9a221fa700989a15d05c5a7a58ff38b0
#
_entry.id   9a221fa700989a15d05c5a7a58ff38b0
#
_cell.length_a   1.000
_cell.length_b   1.000
_cell.length_c   1.000
_cell.angle_alpha   90.00
_cell.angle_beta   90.00
_cell.angle_gamma   90.00
#
_symmetry.space_group_name_H-M   'P 1'
#
loop_
_entity.id
_entity.type
_entity.pdbx_description
1 polymer ?
#
loop_
_entity_poly.entity_id
_entity_poly.type
_entity_poly.pdbx_seq_one_letter_code
_entity_poly.pdbx_strand_id
1 'polypeptide(L)'
;MHRNYLADLDLIEVIKNRLVSVYDPKAIYLFGSYAWGRPTYESDIDLLVIIEKSDDKPYRRPIKGLRVLRDLKVPEDILVYTAGEFSQLSDDMSTLCYKIKHEGIKLY
;
A
#
# COMPACT_ATOMS: atom_id res chain seq x y z
N MET A 1 -8.99 -4.22 22.90
CA MET A 1 -10.07 -3.72 22.01
C MET A 1 -9.76 -4.16 20.57
N HIS A 2 -10.73 -4.71 19.91
CA HIS A 2 -10.57 -5.16 18.53
C HIS A 2 -11.08 -4.09 17.57
N ARG A 3 -10.42 -3.96 16.43
CA ARG A 3 -10.94 -3.13 15.35
C ARG A 3 -12.22 -3.73 14.80
N ASN A 4 -13.15 -2.86 14.44
CA ASN A 4 -14.32 -3.27 13.69
C ASN A 4 -13.89 -3.50 12.25
N TYR A 5 -14.05 -4.74 11.75
CA TYR A 5 -13.62 -5.10 10.41
C TYR A 5 -14.29 -4.24 9.33
N LEU A 6 -15.57 -3.94 9.48
CA LEU A 6 -16.27 -3.10 8.51
C LEU A 6 -15.75 -1.66 8.52
N ALA A 7 -15.42 -1.12 9.72
CA ALA A 7 -14.80 0.19 9.82
C ALA A 7 -13.41 0.21 9.17
N ASP A 8 -12.65 -0.88 9.30
CA ASP A 8 -11.34 -0.99 8.66
C ASP A 8 -11.46 -1.03 7.14
N LEU A 9 -12.49 -1.68 6.58
CA LEU A 9 -12.73 -1.69 5.14
C LEU A 9 -13.07 -0.28 4.63
N ASP A 10 -13.90 0.46 5.36
CA ASP A 10 -14.22 1.85 5.01
C ASP A 10 -12.98 2.73 5.08
N LEU A 11 -12.15 2.53 6.10
CA LEU A 11 -10.90 3.26 6.26
C LEU A 11 -9.94 2.98 5.11
N ILE A 12 -9.79 1.71 4.72
CA ILE A 12 -8.94 1.31 3.61
C ILE A 12 -9.41 1.97 2.31
N GLU A 13 -10.72 2.07 2.11
CA GLU A 13 -11.27 2.75 0.93
C GLU A 13 -10.94 4.24 0.93
N VAL A 14 -11.03 4.90 2.08
CA VAL A 14 -10.62 6.31 2.23
C VAL A 14 -9.14 6.47 1.91
N ILE A 15 -8.30 5.61 2.48
CA ILE A 15 -6.86 5.64 2.25
C ILE A 15 -6.55 5.46 0.76
N LYS A 16 -7.16 4.47 0.12
CA LYS A 16 -6.98 4.21 -1.30
C LYS A 16 -7.32 5.43 -2.13
N ASN A 17 -8.47 6.06 -1.87
CA ASN A 17 -8.91 7.22 -2.63
C ASN A 17 -7.94 8.40 -2.49
N ARG A 18 -7.41 8.62 -1.29
CA ARG A 18 -6.42 9.68 -1.07
C ARG A 18 -5.11 9.41 -1.79
N LEU A 19 -4.66 8.15 -1.80
CA LEU A 19 -3.44 7.77 -2.51
C LEU A 19 -3.62 7.88 -4.02
N VAL A 20 -4.78 7.51 -4.54
CA VAL A 20 -5.08 7.71 -5.96
C VAL A 20 -4.99 9.19 -6.33
N SER A 21 -5.54 10.05 -5.48
CA SER A 21 -5.53 11.50 -5.73
C SER A 21 -4.12 12.08 -5.75
N VAL A 22 -3.23 11.62 -4.85
CA VAL A 22 -1.91 12.22 -4.69
C VAL A 22 -0.86 11.60 -5.62
N TYR A 23 -1.01 10.33 -6.01
CA TYR A 23 -0.03 9.64 -6.83
C TYR A 23 -0.45 9.44 -8.29
N ASP A 24 -1.75 9.47 -8.58
CA ASP A 24 -2.26 9.07 -9.90
C ASP A 24 -1.64 7.72 -10.31
N PRO A 25 -1.82 6.66 -9.48
CA PRO A 25 -1.07 5.42 -9.65
C PRO A 25 -1.66 4.53 -10.72
N LYS A 26 -0.85 3.56 -11.16
CA LYS A 26 -1.32 2.49 -12.04
C LYS A 26 -2.05 1.41 -11.25
N ALA A 27 -1.64 1.18 -10.00
CA ALA A 27 -2.25 0.18 -9.15
C ALA A 27 -1.90 0.43 -7.69
N ILE A 28 -2.73 -0.08 -6.79
CA ILE A 28 -2.48 -0.09 -5.35
C ILE A 28 -2.84 -1.48 -4.84
N TYR A 29 -1.93 -2.09 -4.08
CA TYR A 29 -2.14 -3.38 -3.44
C TYR A 29 -2.09 -3.27 -1.94
N LEU A 30 -2.96 -4.00 -1.27
CA LEU A 30 -2.91 -4.22 0.17
C LEU A 30 -2.14 -5.51 0.41
N PHE A 31 -1.18 -5.49 1.35
CA PHE A 31 -0.43 -6.68 1.71
C PHE A 31 -0.25 -6.73 3.22
N GLY A 32 0.55 -7.68 3.71
CA GLY A 32 0.77 -7.81 5.14
C GLY A 32 -0.41 -8.43 5.87
N SER A 33 -0.57 -8.12 7.16
CA SER A 33 -1.53 -8.77 8.01
C SER A 33 -2.99 -8.56 7.57
N TYR A 34 -3.29 -7.44 6.96
CA TYR A 34 -4.64 -7.16 6.45
C TYR A 34 -4.99 -7.98 5.22
N ALA A 35 -4.00 -8.51 4.52
CA ALA A 35 -4.22 -9.36 3.34
C ALA A 35 -4.00 -10.83 3.64
N TRP A 36 -3.02 -11.16 4.49
CA TRP A 36 -2.53 -12.54 4.67
C TRP A 36 -2.70 -13.09 6.07
N GLY A 37 -3.20 -12.30 7.02
CA GLY A 37 -3.31 -12.71 8.40
C GLY A 37 -4.55 -12.21 9.07
N ARG A 38 -4.50 -12.12 10.39
CA ARG A 38 -5.57 -11.54 11.19
C ARG A 38 -5.10 -10.21 11.75
N PRO A 39 -5.57 -9.10 11.20
CA PRO A 39 -5.14 -7.80 11.70
C PRO A 39 -5.68 -7.56 13.12
N THR A 40 -4.84 -6.91 13.93
CA THR A 40 -5.23 -6.42 15.25
C THR A 40 -5.17 -4.90 15.22
N TYR A 41 -5.59 -4.26 16.31
CA TYR A 41 -5.53 -2.80 16.35
C TYR A 41 -4.09 -2.26 16.34
N GLU A 42 -3.10 -3.12 16.58
CA GLU A 42 -1.69 -2.75 16.51
C GLU A 42 -1.08 -3.00 15.13
N SER A 43 -1.82 -3.65 14.24
CA SER A 43 -1.32 -3.95 12.89
C SER A 43 -1.25 -2.70 12.03
N ASP A 44 -0.15 -2.56 11.27
CA ASP A 44 -0.04 -1.52 10.25
C ASP A 44 -0.87 -1.91 9.03
N ILE A 45 -1.38 -0.90 8.34
CA ILE A 45 -1.99 -1.10 7.03
C ILE A 45 -0.88 -0.98 5.99
N ASP A 46 -0.52 -2.11 5.37
CA ASP A 46 0.60 -2.19 4.44
C ASP A 46 0.12 -2.03 3.01
N LEU A 47 0.64 -1.02 2.31
CA LEU A 47 0.19 -0.66 0.98
C LEU A 47 1.37 -0.53 0.02
N LEU A 48 1.19 -1.07 -1.17
CA LEU A 48 2.12 -0.90 -2.28
C LEU A 48 1.45 -0.06 -3.35
N VAL A 49 2.07 1.07 -3.69
CA VAL A 49 1.60 1.97 -4.74
C VAL A 49 2.51 1.81 -5.95
N ILE A 50 1.94 1.57 -7.12
CA ILE A 50 2.70 1.46 -8.36
C ILE A 50 2.41 2.70 -9.20
N ILE A 51 3.47 3.45 -9.51
CA ILE A 51 3.39 4.67 -10.32
C ILE A 51 4.11 4.45 -11.65
N GLU A 52 3.80 5.26 -12.66
CA GLU A 52 4.40 5.09 -13.98
C GLU A 52 5.92 5.29 -13.92
N LYS A 53 6.35 6.41 -13.37
CA LYS A 53 7.76 6.75 -13.21
C LYS A 53 7.93 7.81 -12.14
N SER A 54 9.16 7.99 -11.65
CA SER A 54 9.46 9.01 -10.65
C SER A 54 10.91 9.41 -10.75
N ASP A 55 11.18 10.69 -10.57
CA ASP A 55 12.53 11.24 -10.43
C ASP A 55 12.99 11.24 -8.97
N ASP A 56 12.07 10.96 -8.03
CA ASP A 56 12.39 10.94 -6.61
C ASP A 56 13.15 9.68 -6.23
N LYS A 57 14.01 9.80 -5.24
CA LYS A 57 14.64 8.63 -4.61
C LYS A 57 13.55 7.72 -4.05
N PRO A 58 13.69 6.38 -4.16
CA PRO A 58 12.64 5.45 -3.69
C PRO A 58 12.20 5.69 -2.25
N TYR A 59 13.13 6.00 -1.34
CA TYR A 59 12.80 6.22 0.07
C TYR A 59 12.02 7.51 0.31
N ARG A 60 12.01 8.44 -0.65
CA ARG A 60 11.26 9.70 -0.54
C ARG A 60 9.85 9.61 -1.10
N ARG A 61 9.59 8.65 -1.96
CA ARG A 61 8.29 8.52 -2.63
C ARG A 61 7.12 8.35 -1.66
N PRO A 62 7.26 7.61 -0.52
CA PRO A 62 6.13 7.44 0.40
C PRO A 62 5.75 8.70 1.19
N ILE A 63 6.61 9.70 1.24
CA ILE A 63 6.41 10.87 2.11
C ILE A 63 5.09 11.58 1.84
N LYS A 64 4.78 11.85 0.57
CA LYS A 64 3.53 12.56 0.26
C LYS A 64 2.29 11.73 0.56
N GLY A 65 2.39 10.41 0.42
CA GLY A 65 1.30 9.51 0.80
C GLY A 65 1.06 9.49 2.29
N LEU A 66 2.11 9.36 3.08
CA LEU A 66 2.01 9.39 4.53
C LEU A 66 1.47 10.74 5.02
N ARG A 67 1.86 11.83 4.35
CA ARG A 67 1.41 13.17 4.71
C ARG A 67 -0.09 13.35 4.54
N VAL A 68 -0.67 12.84 3.44
CA VAL A 68 -2.11 12.98 3.19
C VAL A 68 -2.96 12.05 4.04
N LEU A 69 -2.34 11.08 4.73
CA LEU A 69 -3.04 10.14 5.62
C LEU A 69 -2.88 10.49 7.10
N ARG A 70 -2.11 11.52 7.43
CA ARG A 70 -1.72 11.83 8.82
C ARG A 70 -2.90 12.05 9.75
N ASP A 71 -3.96 12.69 9.27
CA ASP A 71 -5.14 12.99 10.08
C ASP A 71 -5.93 11.75 10.46
N LEU A 72 -5.75 10.64 9.75
CA LEU A 72 -6.46 9.40 10.04
C LEU A 72 -5.97 8.71 11.31
N LYS A 73 -4.75 9.01 11.76
CA LYS A 73 -4.15 8.53 13.02
C LYS A 73 -4.17 7.02 13.15
N VAL A 74 -3.89 6.33 12.05
CA VAL A 74 -3.70 4.88 12.02
C VAL A 74 -2.32 4.59 11.46
N PRO A 75 -1.66 3.51 11.91
CA PRO A 75 -0.34 3.19 11.39
C PRO A 75 -0.45 2.66 9.96
N GLU A 76 0.26 3.28 9.04
CA GLU A 76 0.38 2.82 7.66
C GLU A 76 1.86 2.62 7.31
N ASP A 77 2.12 1.65 6.45
CA ASP A 77 3.42 1.45 5.82
C ASP A 77 3.19 1.48 4.31
N ILE A 78 3.84 2.43 3.63
CA ILE A 78 3.62 2.65 2.21
C ILE A 78 4.92 2.42 1.46
N LEU A 79 4.88 1.49 0.49
CA LEU A 79 5.95 1.28 -0.47
C LEU A 79 5.50 1.85 -1.80
N VAL A 80 6.38 2.57 -2.49
CA VAL A 80 6.06 3.15 -3.80
C VAL A 80 7.11 2.69 -4.80
N TYR A 81 6.69 1.92 -5.79
CA TYR A 81 7.54 1.45 -6.88
C TYR A 81 7.06 1.99 -8.20
N THR A 82 7.99 2.20 -9.14
CA THR A 82 7.60 2.46 -10.52
C THR A 82 7.14 1.16 -11.17
N ALA A 83 6.37 1.28 -12.25
CA ALA A 83 5.89 0.11 -13.00
C ALA A 83 7.06 -0.76 -13.47
N GLY A 84 8.15 -0.14 -13.94
CA GLY A 84 9.33 -0.89 -14.35
C GLY A 84 10.01 -1.64 -13.22
N GLU A 85 10.17 -0.99 -12.07
CA GLU A 85 10.74 -1.63 -10.88
C GLU A 85 9.87 -2.81 -10.42
N PHE A 86 8.57 -2.59 -10.34
CA PHE A 86 7.64 -3.64 -9.90
C PHE A 86 7.65 -4.82 -10.87
N SER A 87 7.63 -4.55 -12.17
CA SER A 87 7.66 -5.60 -13.20
C SER A 87 8.92 -6.46 -13.05
N GLN A 88 10.07 -5.83 -12.87
CA GLN A 88 11.33 -6.54 -12.73
C GLN A 88 11.38 -7.36 -11.43
N LEU A 89 11.03 -6.74 -10.30
CA LEU A 89 11.10 -7.41 -9.00
C LEU A 89 10.04 -8.52 -8.87
N SER A 90 8.86 -8.32 -9.43
CA SER A 90 7.79 -9.30 -9.30
C SER A 90 8.00 -10.57 -10.14
N ASP A 91 9.00 -10.60 -11.02
CA ASP A 91 9.40 -11.81 -11.72
C ASP A 91 10.30 -12.70 -10.86
N ASP A 92 10.86 -12.18 -9.77
CA ASP A 92 11.76 -12.91 -8.89
C ASP A 92 10.97 -13.43 -7.68
N MET A 93 10.83 -14.76 -7.59
CA MET A 93 10.06 -15.44 -6.55
C MET A 93 10.54 -15.12 -5.13
N SER A 94 11.76 -14.67 -4.97
CA SER A 94 12.33 -14.35 -3.65
C SER A 94 11.93 -12.97 -3.14
N THR A 95 11.24 -12.17 -3.94
CA THR A 95 10.93 -10.78 -3.58
C THR A 95 9.54 -10.62 -2.97
N LEU A 96 9.39 -9.56 -2.17
CA LEU A 96 8.09 -9.14 -1.65
C LEU A 96 7.15 -8.76 -2.81
N CYS A 97 7.67 -8.13 -3.85
CA CYS A 97 6.86 -7.74 -5.01
C CYS A 97 6.21 -8.95 -5.69
N TYR A 98 6.95 -10.07 -5.80
CA TYR A 98 6.38 -11.31 -6.32
C TYR A 98 5.19 -11.76 -5.48
N LYS A 99 5.37 -11.78 -4.15
CA LYS A 99 4.31 -12.21 -3.24
C LYS A 99 3.10 -11.28 -3.32
N ILE A 100 3.32 -9.98 -3.39
CA ILE A 100 2.23 -9.01 -3.50
C ILE A 100 1.47 -9.19 -4.81
N LYS A 101 2.18 -9.38 -5.91
CA LYS A 101 1.55 -9.58 -7.23
C LYS A 101 0.62 -10.79 -7.25
N HIS A 102 1.03 -11.88 -6.59
CA HIS A 102 0.30 -13.16 -6.65
C HIS A 102 -0.71 -13.32 -5.52
N GLU A 103 -0.47 -12.73 -4.36
CA GLU A 103 -1.27 -12.97 -3.15
C GLU A 103 -1.81 -11.70 -2.50
N GLY A 104 -1.37 -10.51 -2.92
CA GLY A 104 -1.89 -9.27 -2.39
C GLY A 104 -3.30 -8.99 -2.85
N ILE A 105 -3.97 -8.08 -2.17
CA ILE A 105 -5.32 -7.65 -2.53
C ILE A 105 -5.21 -6.37 -3.35
N LYS A 106 -5.66 -6.41 -4.60
CA LYS A 106 -5.62 -5.25 -5.47
C LYS A 106 -6.78 -4.32 -5.13
N LEU A 107 -6.45 -3.12 -4.66
CA LEU A 107 -7.44 -2.10 -4.29
C LEU A 107 -7.77 -1.17 -5.46
N TYR A 108 -6.82 -1.02 -6.38
CA TYR A 108 -6.98 -0.08 -7.48
C TYR A 108 -6.23 -0.58 -8.71
#